data_7abff9b6c2c8e1d12bf36f17043c9702
#
_entry.id   7abff9b6c2c8e1d12bf36f17043c9702
#
_cell.length_a   1.000
_cell.length_b   1.000
_cell.length_c   1.000
_cell.angle_alpha   90.00
_cell.angle_beta   90.00
_cell.angle_gamma   90.00
#
_symmetry.space_group_name_H-M   'P 1'
#
loop_
_entity.id
_entity.type
_entity.pdbx_description
1 polymer ?
#
loop_
_entity_poly.entity_id
_entity_poly.type
_entity_poly.pdbx_seq_one_letter_code
_entity_poly.pdbx_strand_id
1 'polypeptide(L)'
;MKDLPELVAKHIFSKSLPLKKRSAVTVETWDSNEEIARAVELEAKLLGHNVITVYNDTQAFLEYARRMPRNRKLSLGKHETALLKNTDGYVFIPSPEMVYASTSLERSQLSAATSYNLEWYRVASQARLKGIRIGAGYFNSDRAASVLGKSRKEIVDHLLTASLADPAVLRRRGTAVSRRIRTRGSLRIVSGGSELTVRAGREEELDDGRTDDDDVRKKINMSSLPGGFYSTDLKATAKGTLQCSSLFFEGRRTQGIEFEFTEGKVVSYSHGELDDDLRKKFDEYVGKGKGVPLKYIGFGLNHLLLPGYGRDLNTAGAVSVWIGESLYALLEKPTVSSGGGEIVADGKLVLK
;
A
#
# COMPACT_ATOMS: atom_id res chain seq x y z
N MET A 1 5.32 8.11 -29.79
CA MET A 1 5.60 8.11 -28.34
C MET A 1 5.56 6.65 -27.90
N LYS A 2 6.50 6.20 -27.07
CA LYS A 2 6.40 4.85 -26.46
C LYS A 2 5.18 4.84 -25.55
N ASP A 3 4.41 3.76 -25.63
CA ASP A 3 3.25 3.54 -24.79
C ASP A 3 3.65 3.42 -23.30
N LEU A 4 2.89 4.00 -22.38
CA LEU A 4 3.18 3.98 -20.96
C LEU A 4 3.28 2.56 -20.38
N PRO A 5 2.39 1.61 -20.71
CA PRO A 5 2.53 0.20 -20.36
C PRO A 5 3.90 -0.40 -20.74
N GLU A 6 4.40 -0.13 -21.96
CA GLU A 6 5.71 -0.60 -22.42
C GLU A 6 6.86 0.01 -21.60
N LEU A 7 6.79 1.31 -21.28
CA LEU A 7 7.80 1.97 -20.46
C LEU A 7 7.86 1.37 -19.05
N VAL A 8 6.69 1.12 -18.46
CA VAL A 8 6.60 0.49 -17.14
C VAL A 8 7.11 -0.95 -17.17
N ALA A 9 6.77 -1.73 -18.20
CA ALA A 9 7.29 -3.08 -18.36
C ALA A 9 8.82 -3.10 -18.42
N LYS A 10 9.45 -2.21 -19.21
CA LYS A 10 10.91 -2.03 -19.25
C LYS A 10 11.48 -1.62 -17.89
N HIS A 11 10.82 -0.70 -17.20
CA HIS A 11 11.24 -0.26 -15.87
C HIS A 11 11.21 -1.42 -14.86
N ILE A 12 10.18 -2.26 -14.90
CA ILE A 12 10.06 -3.44 -14.02
C ILE A 12 11.31 -4.31 -14.14
N PHE A 13 11.65 -4.78 -15.32
CA PHE A 13 12.75 -5.73 -15.49
C PHE A 13 14.14 -5.08 -15.42
N SER A 14 14.26 -3.79 -15.70
CA SER A 14 15.55 -3.10 -15.61
C SER A 14 15.88 -2.53 -14.23
N LYS A 15 14.86 -2.22 -13.40
CA LYS A 15 15.03 -1.48 -12.14
C LYS A 15 14.39 -2.16 -10.94
N SER A 16 13.16 -2.66 -11.08
CA SER A 16 12.32 -3.09 -9.96
C SER A 16 12.44 -4.57 -9.65
N LEU A 17 12.62 -5.41 -10.65
CA LEU A 17 12.63 -6.87 -10.53
C LEU A 17 13.92 -7.45 -11.16
N PRO A 18 15.05 -7.42 -10.45
CA PRO A 18 16.32 -7.92 -10.98
C PRO A 18 16.30 -9.45 -11.07
N LEU A 19 16.12 -9.96 -12.28
CA LEU A 19 16.09 -11.39 -12.57
C LEU A 19 17.34 -11.84 -13.34
N LYS A 20 17.68 -13.11 -13.19
CA LYS A 20 18.70 -13.77 -14.00
C LYS A 20 18.17 -14.05 -15.41
N LYS A 21 19.05 -14.20 -16.37
CA LYS A 21 18.64 -14.64 -17.72
C LYS A 21 17.88 -15.98 -17.65
N ARG A 22 16.84 -16.12 -18.48
CA ARG A 22 16.00 -17.33 -18.56
C ARG A 22 15.22 -17.66 -17.28
N SER A 23 15.02 -16.68 -16.40
CA SER A 23 14.16 -16.88 -15.22
C SER A 23 12.73 -17.24 -15.63
N ALA A 24 12.07 -18.02 -14.79
CA ALA A 24 10.63 -18.26 -14.89
C ALA A 24 9.85 -17.07 -14.34
N VAL A 25 9.01 -16.47 -15.16
CA VAL A 25 8.21 -15.28 -14.80
C VAL A 25 6.73 -15.63 -14.89
N THR A 26 6.02 -15.34 -13.83
CA THR A 26 4.54 -15.37 -13.82
C THR A 26 4.00 -13.96 -13.84
N VAL A 27 3.14 -13.67 -14.79
CA VAL A 27 2.32 -12.46 -14.85
C VAL A 27 0.91 -12.84 -14.46
N GLU A 28 0.44 -12.40 -13.31
CA GLU A 28 -0.96 -12.57 -12.90
C GLU A 28 -1.72 -11.28 -13.10
N THR A 29 -2.82 -11.36 -13.81
CA THR A 29 -3.67 -10.21 -14.10
C THR A 29 -5.14 -10.56 -13.91
N TRP A 30 -5.93 -9.51 -13.74
CA TRP A 30 -7.37 -9.54 -13.59
C TRP A 30 -8.01 -8.65 -14.66
N ASP A 31 -9.32 -8.77 -14.83
CA ASP A 31 -10.11 -8.01 -15.80
C ASP A 31 -9.71 -6.54 -15.91
N SER A 32 -9.85 -5.96 -17.06
CA SER A 32 -9.55 -4.56 -17.38
C SER A 32 -8.06 -4.20 -17.43
N ASN A 33 -7.15 -5.13 -17.21
CA ASN A 33 -5.71 -4.89 -17.14
C ASN A 33 -4.90 -5.62 -18.22
N GLU A 34 -5.57 -6.10 -19.27
CA GLU A 34 -4.96 -6.93 -20.34
C GLU A 34 -3.85 -6.19 -21.09
N GLU A 35 -4.00 -4.88 -21.29
CA GLU A 35 -3.02 -4.04 -21.98
C GLU A 35 -1.69 -3.99 -21.20
N ILE A 36 -1.78 -3.73 -19.88
CA ILE A 36 -0.60 -3.68 -19.00
C ILE A 36 0.04 -5.08 -18.93
N ALA A 37 -0.76 -6.13 -18.78
CA ALA A 37 -0.29 -7.51 -18.71
C ALA A 37 0.45 -7.92 -19.98
N ARG A 38 -0.11 -7.58 -21.16
CA ARG A 38 0.50 -7.86 -22.46
C ARG A 38 1.84 -7.17 -22.62
N ALA A 39 1.95 -5.90 -22.20
CA ALA A 39 3.22 -5.16 -22.25
C ALA A 39 4.29 -5.82 -21.38
N VAL A 40 3.93 -6.24 -20.17
CA VAL A 40 4.84 -6.93 -19.23
C VAL A 40 5.26 -8.30 -19.79
N GLU A 41 4.31 -9.09 -20.28
CA GLU A 41 4.58 -10.39 -20.88
C GLU A 41 5.53 -10.28 -22.06
N LEU A 42 5.26 -9.33 -22.97
CA LEU A 42 6.09 -9.10 -24.15
C LEU A 42 7.51 -8.72 -23.79
N GLU A 43 7.68 -7.75 -22.87
CA GLU A 43 9.03 -7.31 -22.45
C GLU A 43 9.81 -8.47 -21.79
N ALA A 44 9.17 -9.26 -20.92
CA ALA A 44 9.79 -10.41 -20.30
C ALA A 44 10.27 -11.44 -21.34
N LYS A 45 9.43 -11.74 -22.36
CA LYS A 45 9.80 -12.64 -23.46
C LYS A 45 10.95 -12.10 -24.31
N LEU A 46 10.94 -10.77 -24.62
CA LEU A 46 12.04 -10.12 -25.35
C LEU A 46 13.38 -10.19 -24.61
N LEU A 47 13.34 -10.19 -23.28
CA LEU A 47 14.52 -10.39 -22.42
C LEU A 47 14.95 -11.86 -22.28
N GLY A 48 14.21 -12.79 -22.92
CA GLY A 48 14.52 -14.22 -22.94
C GLY A 48 14.09 -14.97 -21.69
N HIS A 49 13.12 -14.46 -20.93
CA HIS A 49 12.51 -15.16 -19.80
C HIS A 49 11.46 -16.18 -20.27
N ASN A 50 11.23 -17.22 -19.46
CA ASN A 50 10.14 -18.16 -19.63
C ASN A 50 8.89 -17.59 -18.94
N VAL A 51 7.85 -17.24 -19.70
CA VAL A 51 6.70 -16.47 -19.18
C VAL A 51 5.43 -17.29 -19.24
N ILE A 52 4.68 -17.26 -18.13
CA ILE A 52 3.29 -17.71 -18.05
C ILE A 52 2.44 -16.53 -17.63
N THR A 53 1.35 -16.26 -18.35
CA THR A 53 0.35 -15.26 -17.95
C THR A 53 -0.91 -15.96 -17.48
N VAL A 54 -1.35 -15.59 -16.28
CA VAL A 54 -2.57 -16.10 -15.62
C VAL A 54 -3.61 -14.99 -15.62
N TYR A 55 -4.74 -15.24 -16.26
CA TYR A 55 -5.88 -14.34 -16.31
C TYR A 55 -6.95 -14.80 -15.32
N ASN A 56 -7.34 -13.94 -14.41
CA ASN A 56 -8.38 -14.20 -13.42
C ASN A 56 -9.62 -13.36 -13.74
N ASP A 57 -10.79 -13.95 -13.50
CA ASP A 57 -12.08 -13.31 -13.62
C ASP A 57 -12.58 -12.86 -12.25
N THR A 58 -12.81 -11.55 -12.10
CA THR A 58 -13.25 -10.95 -10.83
C THR A 58 -14.66 -11.41 -10.45
N GLN A 59 -15.57 -11.55 -11.42
CA GLN A 59 -16.93 -11.95 -11.13
C GLN A 59 -16.99 -13.41 -10.69
N ALA A 60 -16.23 -14.29 -11.34
CA ALA A 60 -16.10 -15.70 -10.93
C ALA A 60 -15.56 -15.81 -9.50
N PHE A 61 -14.56 -15.00 -9.14
CA PHE A 61 -14.00 -14.97 -7.78
C PHE A 61 -15.04 -14.47 -6.75
N LEU A 62 -15.73 -13.37 -7.02
CA LEU A 62 -16.74 -12.83 -6.12
C LEU A 62 -17.92 -13.79 -5.93
N GLU A 63 -18.37 -14.44 -7.01
CA GLU A 63 -19.42 -15.45 -6.94
C GLU A 63 -18.99 -16.66 -6.11
N TYR A 64 -17.75 -17.14 -6.32
CA TYR A 64 -17.20 -18.20 -5.50
C TYR A 64 -17.12 -17.80 -4.02
N ALA A 65 -16.63 -16.59 -3.71
CA ALA A 65 -16.54 -16.09 -2.35
C ALA A 65 -17.92 -15.99 -1.67
N ARG A 66 -18.97 -15.57 -2.41
CA ARG A 66 -20.35 -15.49 -1.89
C ARG A 66 -20.96 -16.85 -1.61
N ARG A 67 -20.69 -17.85 -2.45
CA ARG A 67 -21.23 -19.23 -2.32
C ARG A 67 -20.45 -20.09 -1.35
N MET A 68 -19.28 -19.66 -0.95
CA MET A 68 -18.42 -20.44 -0.07
C MET A 68 -19.05 -20.59 1.33
N PRO A 69 -19.03 -21.79 1.93
CA PRO A 69 -19.48 -21.99 3.31
C PRO A 69 -18.72 -21.07 4.28
N ARG A 70 -19.44 -20.46 5.24
CA ARG A 70 -18.90 -19.42 6.16
C ARG A 70 -17.67 -19.83 6.97
N ASN A 71 -17.49 -21.13 7.22
CA ASN A 71 -16.39 -21.70 8.01
C ASN A 71 -15.26 -22.29 7.17
N ARG A 72 -15.34 -22.18 5.84
CA ARG A 72 -14.29 -22.70 4.96
C ARG A 72 -13.13 -21.71 4.90
N LYS A 73 -11.90 -22.19 5.14
CA LYS A 73 -10.68 -21.45 4.85
C LYS A 73 -10.32 -21.62 3.39
N LEU A 74 -9.96 -20.52 2.72
CA LEU A 74 -9.32 -20.59 1.40
C LEU A 74 -7.86 -21.00 1.59
N SER A 75 -7.42 -21.94 0.77
CA SER A 75 -6.02 -22.37 0.71
C SER A 75 -5.58 -22.43 -0.73
N LEU A 76 -4.28 -22.31 -0.94
CA LEU A 76 -3.68 -22.49 -2.27
C LEU A 76 -3.92 -23.89 -2.80
N GLY A 77 -4.37 -23.99 -4.05
CA GLY A 77 -4.45 -25.25 -4.77
C GLY A 77 -3.07 -25.84 -5.08
N LYS A 78 -3.02 -27.13 -5.45
CA LYS A 78 -1.78 -27.78 -5.86
C LYS A 78 -1.14 -27.09 -7.06
N HIS A 79 -1.94 -26.64 -8.03
CA HIS A 79 -1.45 -25.94 -9.22
C HIS A 79 -0.84 -24.57 -8.87
N GLU A 80 -1.50 -23.78 -8.05
CA GLU A 80 -1.00 -22.48 -7.59
C GLU A 80 0.30 -22.63 -6.78
N THR A 81 0.33 -23.61 -5.86
CA THR A 81 1.54 -23.93 -5.09
C THR A 81 2.70 -24.36 -6.01
N ALA A 82 2.44 -25.19 -7.02
CA ALA A 82 3.46 -25.61 -7.98
C ALA A 82 3.93 -24.42 -8.84
N LEU A 83 3.04 -23.56 -9.29
CA LEU A 83 3.37 -22.35 -10.03
C LEU A 83 4.30 -21.45 -9.21
N LEU A 84 3.93 -21.12 -7.97
CA LEU A 84 4.75 -20.26 -7.10
C LEU A 84 6.13 -20.85 -6.82
N LYS A 85 6.22 -22.16 -6.60
CA LYS A 85 7.50 -22.84 -6.35
C LYS A 85 8.44 -22.86 -7.55
N ASN A 86 7.90 -22.73 -8.76
CA ASN A 86 8.66 -22.75 -10.01
C ASN A 86 8.75 -21.35 -10.66
N THR A 87 8.43 -20.29 -9.92
CA THR A 87 8.49 -18.90 -10.38
C THR A 87 9.65 -18.17 -9.69
N ASP A 88 10.53 -17.55 -10.48
CA ASP A 88 11.61 -16.69 -9.99
C ASP A 88 11.13 -15.24 -9.84
N GLY A 89 10.32 -14.76 -10.78
CA GLY A 89 9.77 -13.42 -10.82
C GLY A 89 8.25 -13.41 -10.97
N TYR A 90 7.57 -12.61 -10.18
CA TYR A 90 6.11 -12.53 -10.17
C TYR A 90 5.65 -11.09 -10.37
N VAL A 91 4.84 -10.85 -11.39
CA VAL A 91 4.23 -9.55 -11.62
C VAL A 91 2.72 -9.67 -11.41
N PHE A 92 2.22 -8.97 -10.40
CA PHE A 92 0.82 -8.99 -10.01
C PHE A 92 0.13 -7.69 -10.43
N ILE A 93 -0.91 -7.80 -11.26
CA ILE A 93 -1.75 -6.69 -11.69
C ILE A 93 -3.15 -6.93 -11.14
N PRO A 94 -3.49 -6.31 -10.00
CA PRO A 94 -4.71 -6.61 -9.26
C PRO A 94 -5.96 -6.11 -9.98
N SER A 95 -7.10 -6.77 -9.70
CA SER A 95 -8.41 -6.29 -10.15
C SER A 95 -8.80 -4.99 -9.45
N PRO A 96 -9.36 -4.02 -10.18
CA PRO A 96 -9.90 -2.81 -9.57
C PRO A 96 -11.09 -3.09 -8.67
N GLU A 97 -11.88 -4.10 -8.96
CA GLU A 97 -13.05 -4.47 -8.16
C GLU A 97 -12.68 -5.10 -6.79
N MET A 98 -11.48 -5.67 -6.66
CA MET A 98 -11.02 -6.25 -5.40
C MET A 98 -10.87 -5.20 -4.27
N VAL A 99 -10.59 -3.94 -4.61
CA VAL A 99 -10.57 -2.84 -3.63
C VAL A 99 -11.95 -2.63 -3.00
N TYR A 100 -13.00 -2.85 -3.79
CA TYR A 100 -14.39 -2.65 -3.37
C TYR A 100 -15.07 -3.95 -2.94
N ALA A 101 -14.44 -5.10 -3.13
CA ALA A 101 -14.98 -6.41 -2.73
C ALA A 101 -15.24 -6.48 -1.22
N SER A 102 -14.41 -5.82 -0.42
CA SER A 102 -14.58 -5.75 1.04
C SER A 102 -15.92 -5.15 1.47
N THR A 103 -16.54 -4.30 0.64
CA THR A 103 -17.85 -3.71 0.92
C THR A 103 -19.03 -4.63 0.58
N SER A 104 -18.80 -5.70 -0.19
CA SER A 104 -19.81 -6.63 -0.68
C SER A 104 -19.72 -8.04 -0.09
N LEU A 105 -18.65 -8.32 0.66
CA LEU A 105 -18.40 -9.62 1.29
C LEU A 105 -18.61 -9.56 2.80
N GLU A 106 -19.11 -10.65 3.38
CA GLU A 106 -19.22 -10.79 4.82
C GLU A 106 -17.82 -10.92 5.48
N ARG A 107 -17.72 -10.58 6.75
CA ARG A 107 -16.46 -10.64 7.52
C ARG A 107 -15.80 -12.03 7.48
N SER A 108 -16.59 -13.10 7.49
CA SER A 108 -16.10 -14.48 7.37
C SER A 108 -15.42 -14.74 6.02
N GLN A 109 -15.98 -14.20 4.94
CA GLN A 109 -15.47 -14.33 3.58
C GLN A 109 -14.18 -13.52 3.41
N LEU A 110 -14.11 -12.32 3.99
CA LEU A 110 -12.89 -11.51 4.04
C LEU A 110 -11.77 -12.22 4.84
N SER A 111 -12.12 -12.86 5.96
CA SER A 111 -11.16 -13.66 6.75
C SER A 111 -10.61 -14.84 5.94
N ALA A 112 -11.44 -15.49 5.12
CA ALA A 112 -10.99 -16.56 4.23
C ALA A 112 -10.01 -16.06 3.15
N ALA A 113 -10.30 -14.91 2.53
CA ALA A 113 -9.39 -14.27 1.58
C ALA A 113 -8.05 -13.88 2.24
N THR A 114 -8.08 -13.38 3.48
CA THR A 114 -6.87 -13.10 4.26
C THR A 114 -6.05 -14.36 4.49
N SER A 115 -6.70 -15.48 4.84
CA SER A 115 -6.01 -16.78 5.04
C SER A 115 -5.32 -17.26 3.76
N TYR A 116 -5.95 -17.09 2.60
CA TYR A 116 -5.37 -17.38 1.30
C TYR A 116 -4.12 -16.55 1.04
N ASN A 117 -4.18 -15.23 1.27
CA ASN A 117 -3.05 -14.34 1.09
C ASN A 117 -1.86 -14.70 2.01
N LEU A 118 -2.12 -15.03 3.27
CA LEU A 118 -1.08 -15.46 4.21
C LEU A 118 -0.38 -16.74 3.74
N GLU A 119 -1.13 -17.71 3.19
CA GLU A 119 -0.57 -18.92 2.64
C GLU A 119 0.25 -18.63 1.37
N TRP A 120 -0.24 -17.75 0.49
CA TRP A 120 0.49 -17.29 -0.69
C TRP A 120 1.86 -16.73 -0.29
N TYR A 121 1.90 -15.78 0.65
CA TYR A 121 3.16 -15.20 1.12
C TYR A 121 4.09 -16.23 1.77
N ARG A 122 3.53 -17.19 2.50
CA ARG A 122 4.32 -18.28 3.08
C ARG A 122 5.00 -19.12 2.00
N VAL A 123 4.27 -19.50 0.96
CA VAL A 123 4.82 -20.30 -0.16
C VAL A 123 5.82 -19.47 -0.97
N ALA A 124 5.50 -18.22 -1.28
CA ALA A 124 6.38 -17.28 -1.98
C ALA A 124 7.71 -17.08 -1.23
N SER A 125 7.67 -16.94 0.10
CA SER A 125 8.86 -16.81 0.94
C SER A 125 9.71 -18.09 0.92
N GLN A 126 9.09 -19.26 0.97
CA GLN A 126 9.80 -20.54 0.87
C GLN A 126 10.46 -20.74 -0.50
N ALA A 127 9.79 -20.30 -1.56
CA ALA A 127 10.30 -20.32 -2.93
C ALA A 127 11.33 -19.21 -3.22
N ARG A 128 11.54 -18.27 -2.30
CA ARG A 128 12.37 -17.06 -2.49
C ARG A 128 11.96 -16.24 -3.72
N LEU A 129 10.67 -16.21 -3.98
CA LEU A 129 10.07 -15.51 -5.10
C LEU A 129 10.26 -13.99 -4.95
N LYS A 130 10.58 -13.31 -6.04
CA LYS A 130 10.62 -11.85 -6.15
C LYS A 130 9.39 -11.37 -6.88
N GLY A 131 8.65 -10.41 -6.31
CA GLY A 131 7.40 -9.94 -6.90
C GLY A 131 7.31 -8.43 -7.00
N ILE A 132 6.55 -7.97 -7.99
CA ILE A 132 6.13 -6.59 -8.17
C ILE A 132 4.62 -6.55 -8.37
N ARG A 133 3.96 -5.66 -7.62
CA ARG A 133 2.54 -5.35 -7.78
C ARG A 133 2.37 -4.04 -8.54
N ILE A 134 1.61 -4.07 -9.64
CA ILE A 134 1.29 -2.86 -10.42
C ILE A 134 0.01 -2.26 -9.87
N GLY A 135 0.14 -1.27 -8.98
CA GLY A 135 -0.99 -0.66 -8.25
C GLY A 135 -1.96 0.11 -9.14
N ALA A 136 -1.56 0.51 -10.35
CA ALA A 136 -2.48 1.09 -11.33
C ALA A 136 -3.66 0.16 -11.64
N GLY A 137 -3.47 -1.16 -11.58
CA GLY A 137 -4.53 -2.15 -11.77
C GLY A 137 -5.71 -1.96 -10.81
N TYR A 138 -5.48 -1.55 -9.57
CA TYR A 138 -6.56 -1.29 -8.59
C TYR A 138 -7.51 -0.15 -9.00
N PHE A 139 -7.08 0.74 -9.88
CA PHE A 139 -7.82 1.95 -10.23
C PHE A 139 -8.30 1.95 -11.69
N ASN A 140 -8.11 0.85 -12.41
CA ASN A 140 -8.47 0.74 -13.81
C ASN A 140 -9.95 0.39 -14.02
N SER A 141 -10.87 1.14 -13.41
CA SER A 141 -12.33 0.97 -13.54
C SER A 141 -13.07 2.30 -13.52
N ASP A 142 -14.31 2.28 -14.04
CA ASP A 142 -15.20 3.44 -14.00
C ASP A 142 -15.63 3.79 -12.58
N ARG A 143 -15.69 2.80 -11.69
CA ARG A 143 -15.96 3.02 -10.26
C ARG A 143 -14.86 3.82 -9.60
N ALA A 144 -13.59 3.47 -9.85
CA ALA A 144 -12.46 4.23 -9.34
C ALA A 144 -12.45 5.65 -9.91
N ALA A 145 -12.74 5.80 -11.20
CA ALA A 145 -12.88 7.09 -11.88
C ALA A 145 -13.93 7.99 -11.20
N SER A 146 -15.11 7.43 -10.93
CA SER A 146 -16.19 8.13 -10.22
C SER A 146 -15.80 8.55 -8.81
N VAL A 147 -15.18 7.66 -8.03
CA VAL A 147 -14.75 7.95 -6.63
C VAL A 147 -13.68 9.03 -6.57
N LEU A 148 -12.75 9.04 -7.53
CA LEU A 148 -11.65 10.00 -7.57
C LEU A 148 -11.99 11.30 -8.32
N GLY A 149 -13.16 11.36 -9.00
CA GLY A 149 -13.58 12.53 -9.77
C GLY A 149 -12.67 12.82 -10.97
N LYS A 150 -12.11 11.77 -11.61
CA LYS A 150 -11.18 11.86 -12.73
C LYS A 150 -11.53 10.81 -13.79
N SER A 151 -11.03 10.98 -15.01
CA SER A 151 -11.21 9.93 -16.01
C SER A 151 -10.34 8.70 -15.68
N ARG A 152 -10.83 7.51 -16.02
CA ARG A 152 -10.10 6.24 -15.86
C ARG A 152 -8.70 6.31 -16.50
N LYS A 153 -8.63 6.84 -17.73
CA LYS A 153 -7.37 6.99 -18.45
C LYS A 153 -6.39 7.91 -17.70
N GLU A 154 -6.86 9.05 -17.22
CA GLU A 154 -6.03 10.01 -16.46
C GLU A 154 -5.44 9.36 -15.21
N ILE A 155 -6.23 8.59 -14.46
CA ILE A 155 -5.78 7.91 -13.26
C ILE A 155 -4.71 6.87 -13.61
N VAL A 156 -4.98 6.00 -14.58
CA VAL A 156 -4.08 4.92 -14.98
C VAL A 156 -2.77 5.49 -15.54
N ASP A 157 -2.84 6.46 -16.44
CA ASP A 157 -1.66 7.11 -17.02
C ASP A 157 -0.80 7.78 -15.93
N HIS A 158 -1.43 8.46 -14.96
CA HIS A 158 -0.70 9.07 -13.86
C HIS A 158 0.00 8.03 -12.98
N LEU A 159 -0.68 6.95 -12.60
CA LEU A 159 -0.10 5.90 -11.77
C LEU A 159 1.00 5.12 -12.49
N LEU A 160 0.85 4.87 -13.80
CA LEU A 160 1.91 4.26 -14.61
C LEU A 160 3.11 5.20 -14.74
N THR A 161 2.89 6.51 -14.94
CA THR A 161 3.97 7.51 -14.94
C THR A 161 4.71 7.53 -13.61
N ALA A 162 3.98 7.53 -12.50
CA ALA A 162 4.56 7.51 -11.15
C ALA A 162 5.30 6.20 -10.83
N SER A 163 4.95 5.11 -11.52
CA SER A 163 5.66 3.82 -11.43
C SER A 163 7.07 3.85 -12.04
N LEU A 164 7.40 4.88 -12.83
CA LEU A 164 8.73 5.08 -13.39
C LEU A 164 9.72 5.78 -12.43
N ALA A 165 9.30 6.10 -11.20
CA ALA A 165 10.19 6.63 -10.18
C ALA A 165 11.36 5.67 -9.91
N ASP A 166 12.60 6.17 -9.95
CA ASP A 166 13.79 5.33 -9.76
C ASP A 166 13.84 4.79 -8.32
N PRO A 167 13.82 3.45 -8.12
CA PRO A 167 13.89 2.82 -6.80
C PRO A 167 15.10 3.28 -5.98
N ALA A 168 16.24 3.55 -6.62
CA ALA A 168 17.43 4.03 -5.92
C ALA A 168 17.22 5.43 -5.31
N VAL A 169 16.44 6.29 -5.98
CA VAL A 169 16.06 7.61 -5.45
C VAL A 169 15.12 7.44 -4.26
N LEU A 170 14.12 6.57 -4.38
CA LEU A 170 13.15 6.30 -3.32
C LEU A 170 13.83 5.68 -2.09
N ARG A 171 14.75 4.73 -2.30
CA ARG A 171 15.56 4.11 -1.23
C ARG A 171 16.42 5.14 -0.50
N ARG A 172 17.10 6.04 -1.23
CA ARG A 172 17.88 7.13 -0.59
C ARG A 172 17.00 8.02 0.27
N ARG A 173 15.80 8.39 -0.20
CA ARG A 173 14.84 9.19 0.57
C ARG A 173 14.37 8.46 1.83
N GLY A 174 13.95 7.21 1.70
CA GLY A 174 13.55 6.39 2.86
C GLY A 174 14.67 6.25 3.89
N THR A 175 15.89 5.98 3.44
CA THR A 175 17.08 5.91 4.32
C THR A 175 17.34 7.24 5.03
N ALA A 176 17.15 8.37 4.35
CA ALA A 176 17.32 9.69 4.97
C ALA A 176 16.24 9.99 6.02
N VAL A 177 14.97 9.59 5.77
CA VAL A 177 13.88 9.64 6.76
C VAL A 177 14.24 8.80 7.97
N SER A 178 14.56 7.51 7.78
CA SER A 178 14.96 6.57 8.83
C SER A 178 16.09 7.14 9.71
N ARG A 179 17.16 7.65 9.08
CA ARG A 179 18.29 8.22 9.81
C ARG A 179 17.88 9.39 10.70
N ARG A 180 17.03 10.30 10.22
CA ARG A 180 16.56 11.44 11.01
C ARG A 180 15.69 11.00 12.18
N ILE A 181 14.80 10.04 11.97
CA ILE A 181 13.95 9.48 13.01
C ILE A 181 14.81 8.83 14.11
N ARG A 182 15.79 8.02 13.72
CA ARG A 182 16.65 7.28 14.67
C ARG A 182 17.54 8.17 15.52
N THR A 183 17.89 9.36 15.09
CA THR A 183 18.83 10.25 15.79
C THR A 183 18.38 10.55 17.24
N ARG A 184 17.08 10.72 17.51
CA ARG A 184 16.53 10.94 18.88
C ARG A 184 15.29 10.13 19.19
N GLY A 185 14.72 9.43 18.21
CA GLY A 185 13.54 8.57 18.38
C GLY A 185 12.23 9.30 18.74
N SER A 186 12.24 10.62 18.95
CA SER A 186 11.06 11.43 19.24
C SER A 186 10.68 12.25 18.01
N LEU A 187 9.40 12.22 17.66
CA LEU A 187 8.81 12.97 16.57
C LEU A 187 7.78 13.94 17.12
N ARG A 188 7.83 15.17 16.60
CA ARG A 188 6.80 16.20 16.77
C ARG A 188 6.08 16.32 15.44
N ILE A 189 4.77 16.16 15.46
CA ILE A 189 3.89 16.19 14.30
C ILE A 189 2.91 17.34 14.50
N VAL A 190 2.84 18.26 13.52
CA VAL A 190 1.87 19.37 13.50
C VAL A 190 1.05 19.23 12.24
N SER A 191 -0.28 19.27 12.35
CA SER A 191 -1.22 19.14 11.22
C SER A 191 -2.53 19.86 11.57
N GLY A 192 -3.03 20.75 10.69
CA GLY A 192 -4.31 21.41 10.87
C GLY A 192 -4.47 22.20 12.18
N GLY A 193 -3.37 22.73 12.75
CA GLY A 193 -3.35 23.42 14.04
C GLY A 193 -3.25 22.52 15.27
N SER A 194 -3.31 21.20 15.10
CA SER A 194 -3.09 20.21 16.17
C SER A 194 -1.63 19.79 16.26
N GLU A 195 -1.22 19.29 17.43
CA GLU A 195 0.13 18.83 17.70
C GLU A 195 0.14 17.51 18.44
N LEU A 196 0.98 16.58 17.96
CA LEU A 196 1.20 15.27 18.54
C LEU A 196 2.69 15.01 18.71
N THR A 197 3.09 14.56 19.90
CA THR A 197 4.44 14.04 20.15
C THR A 197 4.39 12.53 20.33
N VAL A 198 5.28 11.83 19.60
CA VAL A 198 5.38 10.36 19.62
C VAL A 198 6.83 9.91 19.66
N ARG A 199 7.08 8.65 20.04
CA ARG A 199 8.39 8.01 19.90
C ARG A 199 8.32 6.91 18.85
N ALA A 200 9.26 6.93 17.91
CA ALA A 200 9.44 5.85 16.96
C ALA A 200 9.94 4.57 17.65
N GLY A 201 9.50 3.44 17.13
CA GLY A 201 9.97 2.13 17.54
C GLY A 201 11.24 1.71 16.80
N ARG A 202 11.34 0.41 16.49
CA ARG A 202 12.51 -0.17 15.81
C ARG A 202 12.17 -0.87 14.49
N GLU A 203 10.91 -1.22 14.33
CA GLU A 203 10.42 -1.86 13.10
C GLU A 203 10.26 -0.81 12.01
N GLU A 204 10.86 -1.06 10.88
CA GLU A 204 10.83 -0.17 9.72
C GLU A 204 10.49 -0.97 8.47
N GLU A 205 9.68 -0.39 7.63
CA GLU A 205 9.36 -0.91 6.31
C GLU A 205 9.62 0.17 5.25
N LEU A 206 10.24 -0.22 4.16
CA LEU A 206 10.46 0.62 3.00
C LEU A 206 10.01 -0.11 1.74
N ASP A 207 8.98 0.41 1.09
CA ASP A 207 8.57 0.02 -0.27
C ASP A 207 9.12 1.05 -1.26
N ASP A 208 10.28 0.79 -1.83
CA ASP A 208 10.91 1.63 -2.84
C ASP A 208 10.55 1.24 -4.28
N GLY A 209 9.63 0.29 -4.46
CA GLY A 209 9.23 -0.21 -5.78
C GLY A 209 10.20 -1.23 -6.37
N ARG A 210 11.05 -1.85 -5.55
CA ARG A 210 11.98 -2.89 -5.96
C ARG A 210 11.90 -4.09 -5.03
N THR A 211 12.03 -5.28 -5.58
CA THR A 211 12.21 -6.52 -4.82
C THR A 211 13.47 -7.22 -5.27
N ASP A 212 14.48 -7.27 -4.42
CA ASP A 212 15.77 -7.90 -4.67
C ASP A 212 16.06 -9.08 -3.71
N ASP A 213 17.28 -9.64 -3.78
CA ASP A 213 17.67 -10.76 -2.94
C ASP A 213 17.77 -10.39 -1.45
N ASP A 214 18.04 -9.13 -1.13
CA ASP A 214 18.09 -8.64 0.25
C ASP A 214 16.70 -8.55 0.86
N ASP A 215 15.73 -8.10 0.05
CA ASP A 215 14.33 -8.03 0.46
C ASP A 215 13.78 -9.44 0.72
N VAL A 216 14.02 -10.37 -0.19
CA VAL A 216 13.61 -11.78 -0.05
C VAL A 216 14.24 -12.44 1.20
N ARG A 217 15.51 -12.13 1.53
CA ARG A 217 16.12 -12.60 2.78
C ARG A 217 15.39 -12.09 4.03
N LYS A 218 14.81 -10.91 3.95
CA LYS A 218 13.97 -10.31 5.01
C LYS A 218 12.50 -10.76 4.93
N LYS A 219 12.17 -11.70 4.02
CA LYS A 219 10.82 -12.20 3.74
C LYS A 219 9.89 -11.15 3.13
N ILE A 220 10.45 -10.13 2.50
CA ILE A 220 9.71 -9.15 1.69
C ILE A 220 9.72 -9.68 0.26
N ASN A 221 8.62 -10.28 -0.15
CA ASN A 221 8.53 -10.96 -1.46
C ASN A 221 7.85 -10.10 -2.52
N MET A 222 7.29 -8.95 -2.16
CA MET A 222 6.56 -8.12 -3.11
C MET A 222 6.66 -6.65 -2.75
N SER A 223 7.08 -5.82 -3.71
CA SER A 223 7.01 -4.37 -3.67
C SER A 223 5.92 -3.85 -4.60
N SER A 224 5.47 -2.62 -4.40
CA SER A 224 4.40 -2.01 -5.19
C SER A 224 4.94 -0.96 -6.16
N LEU A 225 4.32 -0.85 -7.33
CA LEU A 225 4.48 0.27 -8.26
C LEU A 225 3.13 1.01 -8.40
N PRO A 226 3.12 2.34 -8.24
CA PRO A 226 4.24 3.18 -7.83
C PRO A 226 4.67 2.90 -6.38
N GLY A 227 6.00 2.78 -6.18
CA GLY A 227 6.61 2.66 -4.87
C GLY A 227 6.77 4.03 -4.18
N GLY A 228 7.55 4.05 -3.11
CA GLY A 228 7.89 5.28 -2.40
C GLY A 228 7.09 5.47 -1.11
N PHE A 229 7.14 4.48 -0.24
CA PHE A 229 6.55 4.55 1.08
C PHE A 229 7.52 4.03 2.14
N TYR A 230 7.69 4.78 3.21
CA TYR A 230 8.45 4.38 4.39
C TYR A 230 7.56 4.44 5.61
N SER A 231 7.61 3.46 6.47
CA SER A 231 6.91 3.47 7.75
C SER A 231 7.80 2.99 8.91
N THR A 232 7.44 3.40 10.11
CA THR A 232 8.04 2.87 11.35
C THR A 232 6.95 2.69 12.40
N ASP A 233 7.11 1.67 13.25
CA ASP A 233 6.26 1.47 14.41
C ASP A 233 6.42 2.62 15.42
N LEU A 234 5.41 2.80 16.26
CA LEU A 234 5.39 3.81 17.32
C LEU A 234 5.28 3.15 18.70
N LYS A 235 6.04 3.67 19.65
CA LYS A 235 5.89 3.27 21.04
C LYS A 235 4.61 3.87 21.63
N ALA A 236 4.05 3.22 22.62
CA ALA A 236 2.85 3.65 23.34
C ALA A 236 3.10 4.93 24.18
N THR A 237 3.54 6.01 23.53
CA THR A 237 3.90 7.29 24.16
C THR A 237 3.23 8.49 23.53
N ALA A 238 2.35 8.28 22.55
CA ALA A 238 1.67 9.39 21.86
C ALA A 238 0.87 10.22 22.86
N LYS A 239 1.08 11.56 22.79
CA LYS A 239 0.39 12.54 23.61
C LYS A 239 0.11 13.79 22.79
N GLY A 240 -1.15 14.26 22.84
CA GLY A 240 -1.60 15.47 22.14
C GLY A 240 -2.80 15.19 21.25
N THR A 241 -3.06 16.10 20.34
CA THR A 241 -4.15 16.01 19.36
C THR A 241 -3.62 15.84 17.93
N LEU A 242 -4.41 15.27 17.04
CA LEU A 242 -4.06 15.09 15.64
C LEU A 242 -5.27 15.28 14.76
N GLN A 243 -5.25 16.35 13.97
CA GLN A 243 -6.25 16.60 12.94
C GLN A 243 -5.87 15.91 11.64
N CYS A 244 -6.82 15.17 11.07
CA CYS A 244 -6.65 14.40 9.85
C CYS A 244 -7.42 15.04 8.69
N SER A 245 -6.76 15.25 7.54
CA SER A 245 -7.40 15.74 6.32
C SER A 245 -8.33 14.67 5.72
N SER A 246 -7.92 13.42 5.81
CA SER A 246 -8.77 12.31 5.42
C SER A 246 -8.44 11.05 6.20
N LEU A 247 -9.49 10.31 6.51
CA LEU A 247 -9.45 9.05 7.22
C LEU A 247 -10.03 7.96 6.32
N PHE A 248 -9.38 6.80 6.30
CA PHE A 248 -9.85 5.62 5.58
C PHE A 248 -10.21 4.54 6.59
N PHE A 249 -11.49 4.20 6.59
CA PHE A 249 -12.04 3.19 7.48
C PHE A 249 -13.11 2.38 6.76
N GLU A 250 -13.07 1.05 6.87
CA GLU A 250 -14.03 0.14 6.23
C GLU A 250 -14.22 0.41 4.72
N GLY A 251 -13.14 0.76 4.01
CA GLY A 251 -13.16 1.06 2.58
C GLY A 251 -13.83 2.41 2.22
N ARG A 252 -14.15 3.24 3.20
CA ARG A 252 -14.71 4.58 3.01
C ARG A 252 -13.71 5.66 3.40
N ARG A 253 -13.79 6.79 2.74
CA ARG A 253 -13.03 8.00 3.07
C ARG A 253 -13.94 8.99 3.77
N THR A 254 -13.48 9.54 4.89
CA THR A 254 -14.12 10.65 5.60
C THR A 254 -13.11 11.75 5.89
N GLN A 255 -13.56 12.93 6.25
CA GLN A 255 -12.75 14.11 6.51
C GLN A 255 -13.09 14.77 7.86
N GLY A 256 -12.21 15.64 8.33
CA GLY A 256 -12.48 16.49 9.49
C GLY A 256 -12.51 15.76 10.82
N ILE A 257 -11.80 14.63 10.96
CA ILE A 257 -11.68 13.93 12.23
C ILE A 257 -10.42 14.42 12.97
N GLU A 258 -10.60 14.74 14.24
CA GLU A 258 -9.51 15.01 15.17
C GLU A 258 -9.49 13.93 16.25
N PHE A 259 -8.30 13.43 16.54
CA PHE A 259 -8.06 12.45 17.59
C PHE A 259 -7.28 13.07 18.74
N GLU A 260 -7.65 12.72 19.96
CA GLU A 260 -6.86 12.99 21.16
C GLU A 260 -6.16 11.71 21.63
N PHE A 261 -4.88 11.82 21.92
CA PHE A 261 -4.03 10.72 22.36
C PHE A 261 -3.46 10.95 23.75
N THR A 262 -3.53 9.90 24.57
CA THR A 262 -2.84 9.83 25.85
C THR A 262 -2.22 8.43 25.97
N GLU A 263 -0.96 8.36 26.39
CA GLU A 263 -0.21 7.10 26.55
C GLU A 263 -0.27 6.19 25.32
N GLY A 264 -0.18 6.79 24.14
CA GLY A 264 -0.17 6.07 22.86
C GLY A 264 -1.52 5.56 22.40
N LYS A 265 -2.62 5.90 23.06
CA LYS A 265 -3.97 5.43 22.73
C LYS A 265 -4.91 6.60 22.47
N VAL A 266 -5.86 6.36 21.58
CA VAL A 266 -6.97 7.29 21.34
C VAL A 266 -7.87 7.32 22.58
N VAL A 267 -8.05 8.48 23.18
CA VAL A 267 -8.94 8.71 24.34
C VAL A 267 -10.22 9.43 23.99
N SER A 268 -10.18 10.28 22.95
CA SER A 268 -11.36 10.93 22.38
C SER A 268 -11.17 11.22 20.90
N TYR A 269 -12.24 11.50 20.18
CA TYR A 269 -12.20 11.93 18.79
C TYR A 269 -13.45 12.76 18.43
N SER A 270 -13.31 13.66 17.46
CA SER A 270 -14.45 14.34 16.83
C SER A 270 -15.10 13.44 15.79
N HIS A 271 -16.40 13.59 15.57
CA HIS A 271 -17.13 12.72 14.64
C HIS A 271 -16.90 13.02 13.15
N GLY A 272 -16.39 14.22 12.81
CA GLY A 272 -16.20 14.61 11.42
C GLY A 272 -17.47 14.45 10.57
N GLU A 273 -17.30 14.08 9.31
CA GLU A 273 -18.39 13.83 8.34
C GLU A 273 -18.79 12.34 8.28
N LEU A 274 -18.91 11.67 9.43
CA LEU A 274 -19.33 10.26 9.48
C LEU A 274 -20.86 10.14 9.39
N ASP A 275 -21.34 9.28 8.47
CA ASP A 275 -22.74 8.82 8.52
C ASP A 275 -23.00 7.94 9.76
N ASP A 276 -24.27 7.75 10.13
CA ASP A 276 -24.62 7.08 11.39
C ASP A 276 -24.16 5.61 11.45
N ASP A 277 -24.15 4.89 10.31
CA ASP A 277 -23.68 3.49 10.26
C ASP A 277 -22.15 3.43 10.44
N LEU A 278 -21.42 4.30 9.74
CA LEU A 278 -19.99 4.36 9.85
C LEU A 278 -19.54 4.87 11.22
N ARG A 279 -20.29 5.83 11.80
CA ARG A 279 -20.09 6.34 13.16
C ARG A 279 -20.22 5.21 14.18
N LYS A 280 -21.28 4.42 14.11
CA LYS A 280 -21.48 3.30 15.02
C LYS A 280 -20.33 2.29 14.95
N LYS A 281 -19.90 1.91 13.74
CA LYS A 281 -18.75 1.00 13.55
C LYS A 281 -17.47 1.60 14.07
N PHE A 282 -17.30 2.90 13.87
CA PHE A 282 -16.14 3.64 14.35
C PHE A 282 -16.11 3.71 15.89
N ASP A 283 -17.26 4.00 16.52
CA ASP A 283 -17.44 3.96 17.97
C ASP A 283 -17.15 2.58 18.55
N GLU A 284 -17.57 1.52 17.87
CA GLU A 284 -17.25 0.14 18.26
C GLU A 284 -15.77 -0.18 18.13
N TYR A 285 -15.11 0.39 17.13
CA TYR A 285 -13.68 0.16 16.89
C TYR A 285 -12.80 0.97 17.86
N VAL A 286 -13.08 2.27 18.00
CA VAL A 286 -12.24 3.21 18.78
C VAL A 286 -12.72 3.37 20.22
N GLY A 287 -14.02 3.26 20.47
CA GLY A 287 -14.72 3.92 21.55
C GLY A 287 -15.05 3.14 22.79
N LYS A 288 -14.81 1.84 22.94
CA LYS A 288 -15.24 1.13 24.17
C LYS A 288 -14.11 0.98 25.20
N GLY A 289 -13.62 2.11 25.73
CA GLY A 289 -12.87 2.13 27.03
C GLY A 289 -11.50 1.46 27.07
N LYS A 290 -11.06 0.80 25.99
CA LYS A 290 -9.74 0.15 25.91
C LYS A 290 -8.69 0.99 25.19
N GLY A 291 -9.09 2.05 24.48
CA GLY A 291 -8.26 2.89 23.64
C GLY A 291 -7.55 2.12 22.53
N VAL A 292 -7.65 2.56 21.30
CA VAL A 292 -6.95 1.95 20.17
C VAL A 292 -5.54 2.55 20.08
N PRO A 293 -4.49 1.74 19.96
CA PRO A 293 -3.13 2.27 19.93
C PRO A 293 -2.82 2.96 18.60
N LEU A 294 -2.04 4.03 18.65
CA LEU A 294 -1.35 4.58 17.49
C LEU A 294 -0.15 3.66 17.21
N LYS A 295 -0.15 2.97 16.05
CA LYS A 295 0.81 1.90 15.77
C LYS A 295 1.97 2.32 14.90
N TYR A 296 1.69 3.00 13.78
CA TYR A 296 2.69 3.33 12.77
C TYR A 296 2.54 4.77 12.31
N ILE A 297 3.66 5.33 11.87
CA ILE A 297 3.70 6.54 11.06
C ILE A 297 4.34 6.23 9.73
N GLY A 298 3.77 6.76 8.65
CA GLY A 298 4.25 6.57 7.29
C GLY A 298 4.56 7.87 6.59
N PHE A 299 5.52 7.81 5.67
CA PHE A 299 6.01 8.93 4.87
C PHE A 299 6.00 8.58 3.39
N GLY A 300 5.32 9.36 2.59
CA GLY A 300 5.36 9.28 1.15
C GLY A 300 6.66 9.87 0.59
N LEU A 301 7.26 9.18 -0.38
CA LEU A 301 8.58 9.48 -0.92
C LEU A 301 8.57 9.72 -2.43
N ASN A 302 7.49 9.34 -3.14
CA ASN A 302 7.42 9.36 -4.60
C ASN A 302 7.06 10.76 -5.12
N HIS A 303 8.02 11.39 -5.76
CA HIS A 303 7.89 12.75 -6.29
C HIS A 303 7.15 12.84 -7.63
N LEU A 304 6.86 11.71 -8.27
CA LEU A 304 6.06 11.65 -9.49
C LEU A 304 4.57 11.46 -9.19
N LEU A 305 4.21 11.14 -7.95
CA LEU A 305 2.83 11.05 -7.52
C LEU A 305 2.26 12.42 -7.14
N LEU A 306 1.05 12.67 -7.58
CA LEU A 306 0.21 13.79 -7.14
C LEU A 306 -0.91 13.28 -6.22
N PRO A 307 -1.41 14.10 -5.29
CA PRO A 307 -2.55 13.75 -4.45
C PRO A 307 -3.83 13.55 -5.27
N GLY A 308 -4.74 12.72 -4.80
CA GLY A 308 -6.05 12.51 -5.41
C GLY A 308 -6.08 11.50 -6.57
N TYR A 309 -5.05 10.65 -6.68
CA TYR A 309 -5.00 9.56 -7.66
C TYR A 309 -5.04 8.16 -7.02
N GLY A 310 -5.45 8.08 -5.74
CA GLY A 310 -5.67 6.81 -5.04
C GLY A 310 -4.42 6.19 -4.38
N ARG A 311 -3.23 6.76 -4.60
CA ARG A 311 -1.97 6.33 -3.96
C ARG A 311 -1.34 7.46 -3.14
N ASP A 312 -2.18 8.24 -2.50
CA ASP A 312 -1.82 9.46 -1.78
C ASP A 312 -0.77 9.22 -0.68
N LEU A 313 -0.81 8.05 -0.04
CA LEU A 313 0.18 7.62 0.96
C LEU A 313 1.63 7.64 0.44
N ASN A 314 1.82 7.38 -0.85
CA ASN A 314 3.14 7.30 -1.47
C ASN A 314 3.64 8.66 -2.00
N THR A 315 2.77 9.68 -2.07
CA THR A 315 3.12 11.03 -2.57
C THR A 315 4.20 11.67 -1.70
N ALA A 316 5.24 12.22 -2.30
CA ALA A 316 6.34 12.82 -1.54
C ALA A 316 5.87 13.95 -0.62
N GLY A 317 6.15 13.81 0.69
CA GLY A 317 5.70 14.74 1.73
C GLY A 317 4.37 14.39 2.36
N ALA A 318 3.61 13.43 1.83
CA ALA A 318 2.46 12.88 2.54
C ALA A 318 2.92 12.21 3.85
N VAL A 319 2.17 12.45 4.90
CA VAL A 319 2.35 11.76 6.20
C VAL A 319 1.05 11.10 6.57
N SER A 320 1.15 9.85 6.99
CA SER A 320 0.01 9.06 7.43
C SER A 320 0.27 8.43 8.78
N VAL A 321 -0.80 8.15 9.51
CA VAL A 321 -0.74 7.44 10.80
C VAL A 321 -1.70 6.27 10.79
N TRP A 322 -1.31 5.17 11.46
CA TRP A 322 -2.16 3.98 11.65
C TRP A 322 -2.62 3.89 13.09
N ILE A 323 -3.93 3.81 13.26
CA ILE A 323 -4.62 3.65 14.53
C ILE A 323 -5.20 2.23 14.57
N GLY A 324 -4.69 1.39 15.44
CA GLY A 324 -4.99 -0.05 15.44
C GLY A 324 -4.54 -0.75 14.16
N GLU A 325 -5.33 -1.72 13.70
CA GLU A 325 -4.98 -2.58 12.54
C GLU A 325 -5.58 -2.11 11.21
N SER A 326 -6.68 -1.37 11.26
CA SER A 326 -7.52 -1.16 10.07
C SER A 326 -7.77 0.31 9.73
N LEU A 327 -7.35 1.21 10.59
CA LEU A 327 -7.62 2.62 10.45
C LEU A 327 -6.35 3.37 10.09
N TYR A 328 -6.33 4.06 8.97
CA TYR A 328 -5.26 4.98 8.66
C TYR A 328 -5.77 6.35 8.25
N ALA A 329 -5.01 7.37 8.60
CA ALA A 329 -5.34 8.76 8.35
C ALA A 329 -4.19 9.46 7.64
N LEU A 330 -4.53 10.28 6.65
CA LEU A 330 -3.63 11.24 6.02
C LEU A 330 -3.71 12.58 6.75
N LEU A 331 -2.56 13.20 6.95
CA LEU A 331 -2.44 14.50 7.60
C LEU A 331 -2.51 15.64 6.58
N GLU A 332 -3.08 16.77 7.01
CA GLU A 332 -3.16 17.96 6.17
C GLU A 332 -1.91 18.83 6.32
N LYS A 333 -1.19 19.03 5.21
CA LYS A 333 0.03 19.86 5.17
C LYS A 333 0.91 19.69 6.41
N PRO A 334 1.28 18.44 6.75
CA PRO A 334 1.96 18.17 8.00
C PRO A 334 3.35 18.81 8.04
N THR A 335 3.77 19.21 9.25
CA THR A 335 5.17 19.43 9.58
C THR A 335 5.58 18.38 10.58
N VAL A 336 6.59 17.57 10.20
CA VAL A 336 7.16 16.51 11.05
C VAL A 336 8.62 16.82 11.30
N SER A 337 8.99 16.91 12.57
CA SER A 337 10.37 17.14 12.99
C SER A 337 10.84 16.10 13.99
N SER A 338 12.15 15.85 13.99
CA SER A 338 12.86 15.08 15.01
C SER A 338 14.02 15.94 15.57
N GLY A 339 14.72 15.43 16.55
CA GLY A 339 15.91 16.12 17.08
C GLY A 339 17.03 16.38 16.03
N GLY A 340 16.94 15.77 14.85
CA GLY A 340 17.83 15.98 13.70
C GLY A 340 17.32 17.01 12.68
N GLY A 341 16.20 17.70 12.97
CA GLY A 341 15.60 18.70 12.10
C GLY A 341 14.28 18.24 11.45
N GLU A 342 13.76 19.04 10.54
CA GLU A 342 12.52 18.74 9.84
C GLU A 342 12.71 17.59 8.82
N ILE A 343 11.73 16.70 8.78
CA ILE A 343 11.60 15.61 7.79
C ILE A 343 10.64 16.05 6.70
N VAL A 344 9.49 16.59 7.14
CA VAL A 344 8.45 17.17 6.29
C VAL A 344 8.14 18.57 6.82
N ALA A 345 8.01 19.54 5.93
CA ALA A 345 7.59 20.91 6.24
C ALA A 345 6.44 21.30 5.32
N ASP A 346 5.29 21.66 5.90
CA ASP A 346 4.08 22.04 5.17
C ASP A 346 3.73 21.06 4.02
N GLY A 347 3.76 19.77 4.32
CA GLY A 347 3.46 18.70 3.35
C GLY A 347 4.55 18.48 2.29
N LYS A 348 5.74 19.04 2.44
CA LYS A 348 6.87 18.86 1.53
C LYS A 348 8.01 18.11 2.21
N LEU A 349 8.55 17.12 1.54
CA LEU A 349 9.72 16.38 2.03
C LEU A 349 10.96 17.27 1.96
N VAL A 350 11.61 17.54 3.11
CA VAL A 350 12.76 18.47 3.23
C VAL A 350 14.04 17.75 3.63
N LEU A 351 14.30 16.63 3.02
CA LEU A 351 15.54 15.87 3.24
C LEU A 351 16.72 16.57 2.55
N LYS A 352 17.68 17.05 3.34
CA LYS A 352 18.99 17.51 2.86
C LYS A 352 19.99 16.37 2.91
#